data_829b79ff7ec6b37234640bb73b333c29
#
_entry.id   829b79ff7ec6b37234640bb73b333c29
#
_cell.length_a   1.000
_cell.length_b   1.000
_cell.length_c   1.000
_cell.angle_alpha   90.00
_cell.angle_beta   90.00
_cell.angle_gamma   90.00
#
_symmetry.space_group_name_H-M   'P 1'
#
loop_
_entity.id
_entity.type
_entity.pdbx_description
1 polymer ?
#
loop_
_entity_poly.entity_id
_entity_poly.type
_entity_poly.pdbx_seq_one_letter_code
_entity_poly.pdbx_strand_id
1 'polypeptide(L)'
;MKRTLQTLLLALVTLPMLAQAAEHDNRLYLTVGEITENRQVELSLHLVNPSTSLTAVELYLTLPEGATLSAGSRTTRATNHTLTEGTTDKGHFVSLATAELATFTGTDGVLCTWSVDLSSLATGDYDITASGLFAAGVADGAVTAYTAEEQTLHIVSTPTDIATPTSEIGKLIIYDLSGRRVENPTKGLHVVNGKKVLF
;
A
#
# COMPACT_ATOMS: atom_id res chain seq x y z
N MET A 1 29.68 19.37 -42.45
CA MET A 1 29.69 18.19 -41.57
C MET A 1 28.78 18.38 -40.35
N LYS A 2 27.46 18.61 -40.53
CA LYS A 2 26.47 18.82 -39.42
C LYS A 2 25.12 18.17 -39.69
N ARG A 3 25.03 17.15 -40.54
CA ARG A 3 23.75 16.51 -40.91
C ARG A 3 23.63 15.01 -40.58
N THR A 4 24.62 14.40 -39.98
CA THR A 4 24.65 12.93 -39.70
C THR A 4 24.33 12.58 -38.24
N LEU A 5 24.10 13.56 -37.35
CA LEU A 5 23.86 13.29 -35.94
C LEU A 5 22.36 13.31 -35.55
N GLN A 6 21.48 13.72 -36.47
CA GLN A 6 20.03 13.79 -36.21
C GLN A 6 19.26 12.53 -36.61
N THR A 7 19.88 11.62 -37.37
CA THR A 7 19.20 10.42 -37.86
C THR A 7 19.38 9.20 -36.94
N LEU A 8 20.23 9.29 -35.91
CA LEU A 8 20.46 8.17 -34.99
C LEU A 8 19.54 8.18 -33.77
N LEU A 9 18.81 9.27 -33.53
CA LEU A 9 17.92 9.38 -32.36
C LEU A 9 16.47 8.97 -32.64
N LEU A 10 16.12 8.68 -33.88
CA LEU A 10 14.75 8.34 -34.28
C LEU A 10 14.53 6.83 -34.54
N ALA A 11 15.59 6.03 -34.49
CA ALA A 11 15.52 4.58 -34.72
C ALA A 11 15.30 3.75 -33.45
N LEU A 12 15.23 4.38 -32.27
CA LEU A 12 15.08 3.67 -31.00
C LEU A 12 13.63 3.58 -30.51
N VAL A 13 12.65 4.07 -31.29
CA VAL A 13 11.24 4.16 -30.86
C VAL A 13 10.34 3.10 -31.48
N THR A 14 10.85 2.23 -32.36
CA THR A 14 10.01 1.21 -33.02
C THR A 14 10.58 -0.22 -32.93
N LEU A 15 11.15 -0.60 -31.79
CA LEU A 15 11.22 -2.03 -31.48
C LEU A 15 9.83 -2.44 -30.98
N PRO A 16 9.14 -3.39 -31.68
CA PRO A 16 7.98 -4.02 -31.08
C PRO A 16 8.48 -4.72 -29.83
N MET A 17 8.09 -4.23 -28.65
CA MET A 17 8.23 -4.98 -27.42
C MET A 17 7.35 -6.23 -27.53
N LEU A 18 7.87 -7.29 -28.11
CA LEU A 18 7.46 -8.64 -27.78
C LEU A 18 7.99 -8.89 -26.36
N ALA A 19 7.33 -8.27 -25.37
CA ALA A 19 7.44 -8.73 -24.00
C ALA A 19 6.87 -10.14 -23.97
N GLN A 20 7.73 -11.13 -24.12
CA GLN A 20 7.44 -12.47 -23.68
C GLN A 20 7.29 -12.35 -22.18
N ALA A 21 6.03 -12.34 -21.71
CA ALA A 21 5.72 -12.57 -20.31
C ALA A 21 6.21 -13.99 -19.99
N ALA A 22 7.45 -14.11 -19.58
CA ALA A 22 7.85 -15.27 -18.80
C ALA A 22 6.96 -15.18 -17.55
N GLU A 23 6.25 -16.27 -17.25
CA GLU A 23 5.56 -16.46 -15.98
C GLU A 23 6.61 -16.44 -14.87
N HIS A 24 7.01 -15.25 -14.48
CA HIS A 24 7.83 -15.07 -13.30
C HIS A 24 6.87 -14.85 -12.15
N ASP A 25 7.10 -15.52 -11.03
CA ASP A 25 6.39 -15.30 -9.76
C ASP A 25 6.61 -13.89 -9.18
N ASN A 26 6.88 -12.91 -10.05
CA ASN A 26 7.08 -11.53 -9.68
C ASN A 26 5.74 -10.89 -9.27
N ARG A 27 5.75 -10.13 -8.20
CA ARG A 27 4.61 -9.35 -7.76
C ARG A 27 5.06 -7.96 -7.34
N LEU A 28 4.39 -6.95 -7.83
CA LEU A 28 4.55 -5.56 -7.42
C LEU A 28 3.18 -5.09 -6.94
N TYR A 29 3.08 -4.72 -5.68
CA TYR A 29 1.80 -4.36 -5.07
C TYR A 29 1.99 -3.41 -3.90
N LEU A 30 0.89 -2.74 -3.52
CA LEU A 30 0.85 -1.89 -2.34
C LEU A 30 0.01 -2.51 -1.23
N THR A 31 0.32 -2.12 -0.01
CA THR A 31 -0.49 -2.39 1.17
C THR A 31 -0.73 -1.10 1.94
N VAL A 32 -1.86 -1.02 2.62
CA VAL A 32 -2.16 0.03 3.59
C VAL A 32 -2.12 -0.55 5.00
N GLY A 33 -1.52 0.20 5.92
CA GLY A 33 -1.54 -0.11 7.35
C GLY A 33 -2.86 0.30 8.01
N GLU A 34 -2.90 0.15 9.33
CA GLU A 34 -4.03 0.63 10.13
C GLU A 34 -4.04 2.17 10.17
N ILE A 35 -5.24 2.75 10.24
CA ILE A 35 -5.39 4.19 10.43
C ILE A 35 -5.04 4.56 11.87
N THR A 36 -4.17 5.56 12.03
CA THR A 36 -3.77 6.06 13.34
C THR A 36 -4.83 7.01 13.92
N GLU A 37 -4.72 7.33 15.22
CA GLU A 37 -5.58 8.33 15.89
C GLU A 37 -5.50 9.72 15.22
N ASN A 38 -4.35 10.06 14.63
CA ASN A 38 -4.14 11.29 13.87
C ASN A 38 -4.64 11.20 12.41
N ARG A 39 -5.35 10.13 12.07
CA ARG A 39 -5.88 9.85 10.74
C ARG A 39 -4.78 9.78 9.67
N GLN A 40 -3.66 9.20 10.01
CA GLN A 40 -2.58 8.86 9.09
C GLN A 40 -2.58 7.36 8.82
N VAL A 41 -2.26 7.00 7.60
CA VAL A 41 -2.15 5.61 7.12
C VAL A 41 -0.80 5.41 6.47
N GLU A 42 -0.09 4.36 6.84
CA GLU A 42 1.12 3.96 6.13
C GLU A 42 0.76 3.25 4.83
N LEU A 43 1.35 3.69 3.73
CA LEU A 43 1.29 3.05 2.42
C LEU A 43 2.66 2.43 2.14
N SER A 44 2.69 1.15 1.78
CA SER A 44 3.94 0.41 1.54
C SER A 44 3.95 -0.22 0.15
N LEU A 45 5.01 0.01 -0.64
CA LEU A 45 5.25 -0.63 -1.92
C LEU A 45 6.06 -1.90 -1.73
N HIS A 46 5.51 -3.03 -2.13
CA HIS A 46 6.13 -4.35 -2.04
C HIS A 46 6.59 -4.86 -3.40
N LEU A 47 7.73 -5.52 -3.41
CA LEU A 47 8.23 -6.27 -4.56
C LEU A 47 8.60 -7.68 -4.15
N VAL A 48 8.02 -8.67 -4.85
CA VAL A 48 8.44 -10.08 -4.82
C VAL A 48 9.08 -10.38 -6.18
N ASN A 49 10.34 -10.81 -6.19
CA ASN A 49 11.11 -11.09 -7.40
C ASN A 49 12.07 -12.29 -7.21
N PRO A 50 11.54 -13.52 -6.98
CA PRO A 50 12.32 -14.65 -6.51
C PRO A 50 13.37 -15.12 -7.49
N SER A 51 13.16 -14.92 -8.79
CA SER A 51 14.06 -15.43 -9.85
C SER A 51 14.45 -14.34 -10.86
N THR A 52 14.08 -13.09 -10.65
CA THR A 52 14.32 -12.01 -11.62
C THR A 52 15.11 -10.86 -11.00
N SER A 53 16.19 -10.47 -11.66
CA SER A 53 16.99 -9.31 -11.28
C SER A 53 16.29 -8.02 -11.76
N LEU A 54 15.49 -7.39 -10.90
CA LEU A 54 14.83 -6.13 -11.20
C LEU A 54 15.66 -4.95 -10.65
N THR A 55 15.74 -3.88 -11.43
CA THR A 55 16.59 -2.70 -11.19
C THR A 55 15.81 -1.39 -11.13
N ALA A 56 14.54 -1.42 -11.50
CA ALA A 56 13.67 -0.25 -11.46
C ALA A 56 12.22 -0.66 -11.23
N VAL A 57 11.46 0.21 -10.56
CA VAL A 57 10.00 0.15 -10.46
C VAL A 57 9.41 1.54 -10.67
N GLU A 58 8.20 1.57 -11.23
CA GLU A 58 7.42 2.79 -11.46
C GLU A 58 5.95 2.53 -11.18
N LEU A 59 5.25 3.57 -10.74
CA LEU A 59 3.79 3.55 -10.56
C LEU A 59 3.23 4.96 -10.45
N TYR A 60 1.91 5.06 -10.50
CA TYR A 60 1.14 6.27 -10.21
C TYR A 60 0.19 6.00 -9.06
N LEU A 61 0.06 6.96 -8.14
CA LEU A 61 -0.88 6.91 -7.03
C LEU A 61 -1.95 7.99 -7.22
N THR A 62 -3.20 7.60 -7.16
CA THR A 62 -4.33 8.51 -7.06
C THR A 62 -4.85 8.47 -5.64
N LEU A 63 -4.82 9.62 -4.97
CA LEU A 63 -5.28 9.80 -3.60
C LEU A 63 -6.69 10.38 -3.57
N PRO A 64 -7.45 10.19 -2.48
CA PRO A 64 -8.68 10.93 -2.24
C PRO A 64 -8.44 12.44 -2.30
N GLU A 65 -9.40 13.19 -2.84
CA GLU A 65 -9.32 14.64 -2.91
C GLU A 65 -9.18 15.26 -1.49
N GLY A 66 -8.15 16.06 -1.30
CA GLY A 66 -7.79 16.66 -0.02
C GLY A 66 -6.86 15.80 0.87
N ALA A 67 -6.58 14.56 0.52
CA ALA A 67 -5.53 13.79 1.17
C ALA A 67 -4.14 14.29 0.76
N THR A 68 -3.16 14.17 1.65
CA THR A 68 -1.77 14.51 1.34
C THR A 68 -0.85 13.31 1.54
N LEU A 69 0.21 13.24 0.73
CA LEU A 69 1.23 12.21 0.79
C LEU A 69 2.52 12.81 1.34
N SER A 70 3.15 12.16 2.32
CA SER A 70 4.51 12.52 2.74
C SER A 70 5.53 12.21 1.65
N ALA A 71 6.75 12.72 1.76
CA ALA A 71 7.86 12.21 0.97
C ALA A 71 8.11 10.74 1.28
N GLY A 72 8.41 9.96 0.26
CA GLY A 72 8.67 8.53 0.40
C GLY A 72 9.97 8.23 1.15
N SER A 73 9.95 7.15 1.91
CA SER A 73 11.09 6.61 2.62
C SER A 73 11.50 5.25 2.07
N ARG A 74 12.72 5.17 1.52
CA ARG A 74 13.27 3.91 1.00
C ARG A 74 13.67 2.97 2.12
N THR A 75 13.41 1.68 1.94
CA THR A 75 13.92 0.64 2.83
C THR A 75 15.35 0.23 2.46
N THR A 76 15.94 -0.63 3.25
CA THR A 76 17.27 -1.22 2.97
C THR A 76 17.32 -2.00 1.67
N ARG A 77 16.18 -2.50 1.17
CA ARG A 77 16.08 -3.17 -0.14
C ARG A 77 16.37 -2.25 -1.33
N ALA A 78 16.04 -0.97 -1.19
CA ALA A 78 16.19 0.04 -2.24
C ALA A 78 17.31 1.05 -1.95
N THR A 79 18.30 0.72 -1.12
CA THR A 79 19.36 1.64 -0.69
C THR A 79 20.13 2.23 -1.86
N ASN A 80 20.40 1.44 -2.90
CA ASN A 80 21.16 1.84 -4.08
C ASN A 80 20.30 2.48 -5.17
N HIS A 81 19.01 2.71 -4.91
CA HIS A 81 18.09 3.31 -5.87
C HIS A 81 17.79 4.75 -5.50
N THR A 82 17.54 5.59 -6.49
CA THR A 82 17.04 6.94 -6.30
C THR A 82 15.51 6.88 -6.33
N LEU A 83 14.87 7.40 -5.30
CA LEU A 83 13.44 7.65 -5.29
C LEU A 83 13.18 8.99 -5.98
N THR A 84 12.40 8.98 -7.05
CA THR A 84 11.91 10.16 -7.76
C THR A 84 10.41 10.22 -7.63
N GLU A 85 9.90 11.36 -7.20
CA GLU A 85 8.48 11.59 -6.99
C GLU A 85 8.03 12.89 -7.65
N GLY A 86 6.79 12.95 -8.08
CA GLY A 86 6.22 14.14 -8.68
C GLY A 86 4.74 14.02 -8.97
N THR A 87 4.09 15.14 -9.23
CA THR A 87 2.66 15.17 -9.61
C THR A 87 2.55 15.23 -11.13
N THR A 88 1.68 14.40 -11.70
CA THR A 88 1.37 14.33 -13.11
C THR A 88 -0.14 14.39 -13.34
N ASP A 89 -0.58 14.40 -14.58
CA ASP A 89 -1.99 14.26 -14.97
C ASP A 89 -2.60 12.88 -14.63
N LYS A 90 -1.74 11.88 -14.40
CA LYS A 90 -2.12 10.52 -13.97
C LYS A 90 -2.12 10.31 -12.45
N GLY A 91 -1.78 11.35 -11.69
CA GLY A 91 -1.64 11.27 -10.24
C GLY A 91 -0.20 11.49 -9.77
N HIS A 92 0.10 11.04 -8.57
CA HIS A 92 1.43 11.13 -7.98
C HIS A 92 2.33 10.03 -8.57
N PHE A 93 3.32 10.45 -9.36
CA PHE A 93 4.32 9.56 -9.97
C PHE A 93 5.38 9.16 -8.95
N VAL A 94 5.74 7.88 -8.95
CA VAL A 94 6.80 7.30 -8.15
C VAL A 94 7.70 6.47 -9.04
N SER A 95 9.01 6.66 -8.95
CA SER A 95 10.01 5.80 -9.56
C SER A 95 11.15 5.52 -8.59
N LEU A 96 11.54 4.26 -8.49
CA LEU A 96 12.76 3.79 -7.85
C LEU A 96 13.67 3.20 -8.93
N ALA A 97 14.77 3.90 -9.23
CA ALA A 97 15.69 3.48 -10.29
C ALA A 97 17.14 3.79 -9.90
N THR A 98 18.08 3.17 -10.61
CA THR A 98 19.50 3.41 -10.44
C THR A 98 20.19 3.51 -11.80
N ALA A 99 21.12 4.44 -11.95
CA ALA A 99 21.94 4.58 -13.15
C ALA A 99 22.92 3.41 -13.33
N GLU A 100 23.27 2.73 -12.24
CA GLU A 100 24.23 1.61 -12.23
C GLU A 100 23.59 0.25 -12.46
N LEU A 101 22.28 0.23 -12.74
CA LEU A 101 21.49 -1.01 -12.90
C LEU A 101 21.62 -1.96 -11.70
N ALA A 102 21.82 -1.42 -10.48
CA ALA A 102 21.85 -2.22 -9.27
C ALA A 102 20.50 -2.90 -9.04
N THR A 103 20.50 -4.14 -8.63
CA THR A 103 19.28 -4.90 -8.32
C THR A 103 18.76 -4.55 -6.94
N PHE A 104 17.45 -4.70 -6.71
CA PHE A 104 16.88 -4.62 -5.37
C PHE A 104 17.44 -5.73 -4.48
N THR A 105 17.81 -5.40 -3.25
CA THR A 105 18.38 -6.37 -2.31
C THR A 105 17.31 -7.36 -1.83
N GLY A 106 17.65 -8.64 -1.86
CA GLY A 106 16.72 -9.73 -1.49
C GLY A 106 15.65 -9.98 -2.56
N THR A 107 14.74 -10.89 -2.29
CA THR A 107 13.74 -11.39 -3.25
C THR A 107 12.30 -11.08 -2.87
N ASP A 108 12.05 -10.58 -1.66
CA ASP A 108 10.72 -10.24 -1.16
C ASP A 108 10.81 -9.11 -0.11
N GLY A 109 9.83 -8.23 -0.08
CA GLY A 109 9.63 -7.21 0.94
C GLY A 109 9.38 -5.81 0.41
N VAL A 110 9.28 -4.87 1.35
CA VAL A 110 8.97 -3.46 1.10
C VAL A 110 10.16 -2.74 0.47
N LEU A 111 9.91 -1.95 -0.56
CA LEU A 111 10.88 -1.07 -1.21
C LEU A 111 10.83 0.36 -0.68
N CYS A 112 9.62 0.88 -0.48
CA CYS A 112 9.38 2.25 -0.05
C CYS A 112 8.09 2.36 0.75
N THR A 113 8.02 3.31 1.67
CA THR A 113 6.84 3.63 2.46
C THR A 113 6.52 5.11 2.40
N TRP A 114 5.25 5.45 2.56
CA TRP A 114 4.71 6.81 2.66
C TRP A 114 3.73 6.89 3.82
N SER A 115 3.51 8.10 4.33
CA SER A 115 2.35 8.39 5.18
C SER A 115 1.32 9.17 4.37
N VAL A 116 0.10 8.67 4.32
CA VAL A 116 -1.07 9.37 3.76
C VAL A 116 -1.81 10.04 4.90
N ASP A 117 -1.95 11.34 4.83
CA ASP A 117 -2.69 12.14 5.83
C ASP A 117 -4.12 12.38 5.33
N LEU A 118 -5.09 11.90 6.10
CA LEU A 118 -6.53 12.02 5.87
C LEU A 118 -7.19 12.98 6.87
N SER A 119 -6.41 13.72 7.67
CA SER A 119 -6.94 14.56 8.76
C SER A 119 -7.85 15.68 8.28
N SER A 120 -7.63 16.18 7.05
CA SER A 120 -8.46 17.22 6.42
C SER A 120 -9.79 16.70 5.86
N LEU A 121 -9.94 15.38 5.72
CA LEU A 121 -11.13 14.77 5.14
C LEU A 121 -12.20 14.52 6.21
N ALA A 122 -13.46 14.41 5.81
CA ALA A 122 -14.54 13.96 6.69
C ALA A 122 -14.26 12.51 7.18
N THR A 123 -15.01 12.05 8.16
CA THR A 123 -14.99 10.62 8.52
C THR A 123 -15.72 9.82 7.44
N GLY A 124 -15.13 8.74 6.96
CA GLY A 124 -15.70 7.92 5.87
C GLY A 124 -14.67 6.96 5.31
N ASP A 125 -15.08 6.16 4.36
CA ASP A 125 -14.21 5.23 3.65
C ASP A 125 -13.62 5.91 2.43
N TYR A 126 -12.37 5.61 2.13
CA TYR A 126 -11.62 6.21 1.03
C TYR A 126 -10.84 5.15 0.27
N ASP A 127 -10.61 5.42 -1.01
CA ASP A 127 -9.82 4.57 -1.89
C ASP A 127 -8.52 5.27 -2.30
N ILE A 128 -7.43 4.51 -2.29
CA ILE A 128 -6.17 4.86 -2.97
C ILE A 128 -6.05 3.91 -4.16
N THR A 129 -5.87 4.47 -5.34
CA THR A 129 -5.63 3.66 -6.55
C THR A 129 -4.16 3.72 -6.93
N ALA A 130 -3.56 2.56 -7.18
CA ALA A 130 -2.23 2.44 -7.75
C ALA A 130 -2.34 1.89 -9.18
N SER A 131 -1.86 2.64 -10.14
CA SER A 131 -1.92 2.31 -11.57
C SER A 131 -0.54 2.34 -12.22
N GLY A 132 -0.41 1.75 -13.40
CA GLY A 132 0.84 1.73 -14.13
C GLY A 132 1.99 1.06 -13.38
N LEU A 133 1.69 0.07 -12.52
CA LEU A 133 2.69 -0.66 -11.76
C LEU A 133 3.60 -1.42 -12.72
N PHE A 134 4.83 -1.01 -12.78
CA PHE A 134 5.83 -1.53 -13.72
C PHE A 134 7.15 -1.79 -13.00
N ALA A 135 7.79 -2.90 -13.33
CA ALA A 135 9.14 -3.21 -12.88
C ALA A 135 9.98 -3.68 -14.06
N ALA A 136 11.23 -3.28 -14.09
CA ALA A 136 12.17 -3.66 -15.14
C ALA A 136 13.52 -4.05 -14.57
N GLY A 137 14.24 -4.89 -15.30
CA GLY A 137 15.59 -5.29 -15.00
C GLY A 137 16.37 -5.65 -16.24
N VAL A 138 17.68 -5.84 -16.06
CA VAL A 138 18.58 -6.29 -17.11
C VAL A 138 19.29 -7.53 -16.59
N ALA A 139 19.19 -8.63 -17.34
CA ALA A 139 19.93 -9.87 -17.09
C ALA A 139 20.56 -10.37 -18.38
N ASP A 140 21.84 -10.65 -18.36
CA ASP A 140 22.61 -11.16 -19.53
C ASP A 140 22.46 -10.27 -20.80
N GLY A 141 22.34 -8.94 -20.59
CA GLY A 141 22.15 -7.98 -21.69
C GLY A 141 20.72 -7.90 -22.25
N ALA A 142 19.79 -8.69 -21.73
CA ALA A 142 18.38 -8.63 -22.08
C ALA A 142 17.57 -7.82 -21.05
N VAL A 143 16.64 -6.98 -21.55
CA VAL A 143 15.69 -6.26 -20.69
C VAL A 143 14.54 -7.19 -20.36
N THR A 144 14.28 -7.37 -19.06
CA THR A 144 13.08 -8.02 -18.56
C THR A 144 12.13 -6.95 -18.02
N ALA A 145 10.84 -7.11 -18.27
CA ALA A 145 9.81 -6.21 -17.79
C ALA A 145 8.66 -7.01 -17.18
N TYR A 146 8.08 -6.44 -16.13
CA TYR A 146 6.91 -6.97 -15.45
C TYR A 146 5.91 -5.82 -15.24
N THR A 147 4.66 -6.06 -15.56
CA THR A 147 3.56 -5.12 -15.32
C THR A 147 2.55 -5.78 -14.41
N ALA A 148 2.22 -5.13 -13.29
CA ALA A 148 1.15 -5.57 -12.42
C ALA A 148 -0.16 -4.87 -12.80
N GLU A 149 -1.27 -5.48 -12.40
CA GLU A 149 -2.59 -4.88 -12.57
C GLU A 149 -2.77 -3.68 -11.64
N GLU A 150 -3.71 -2.81 -12.00
CA GLU A 150 -4.15 -1.71 -11.16
C GLU A 150 -4.73 -2.24 -9.85
N GLN A 151 -4.42 -1.57 -8.75
CA GLN A 151 -4.90 -1.92 -7.41
C GLN A 151 -5.71 -0.77 -6.82
N THR A 152 -6.83 -1.12 -6.20
CA THR A 152 -7.60 -0.21 -5.33
C THR A 152 -7.46 -0.67 -3.88
N LEU A 153 -6.96 0.22 -3.04
CA LEU A 153 -6.76 -0.01 -1.61
C LEU A 153 -7.83 0.74 -0.83
N HIS A 154 -8.66 0.00 -0.11
CA HIS A 154 -9.74 0.57 0.68
C HIS A 154 -9.24 0.94 2.08
N ILE A 155 -9.44 2.19 2.47
CA ILE A 155 -9.16 2.70 3.81
C ILE A 155 -10.48 2.89 4.52
N VAL A 156 -10.73 2.09 5.54
CA VAL A 156 -11.91 2.24 6.40
C VAL A 156 -11.56 3.19 7.55
N SER A 157 -12.04 4.42 7.48
CA SER A 157 -11.72 5.44 8.47
C SER A 157 -12.71 5.54 9.62
N THR A 158 -13.76 4.75 9.59
CA THR A 158 -14.60 4.56 10.76
C THR A 158 -13.90 3.56 11.68
N PRO A 159 -13.47 3.97 12.89
CA PRO A 159 -13.19 2.95 13.87
C PRO A 159 -14.47 2.11 13.96
N THR A 160 -14.35 0.82 13.76
CA THR A 160 -15.34 -0.12 14.25
C THR A 160 -15.27 -0.03 15.77
N ASP A 161 -15.66 1.10 16.33
CA ASP A 161 -16.06 1.18 17.71
C ASP A 161 -17.23 0.21 17.82
N ILE A 162 -16.91 -0.98 18.27
CA ILE A 162 -17.87 -1.67 19.12
C ILE A 162 -18.08 -0.65 20.21
N ALA A 163 -19.17 0.11 20.10
CA ALA A 163 -19.54 1.13 21.08
C ALA A 163 -19.40 0.46 22.42
N THR A 164 -18.33 0.82 23.14
CA THR A 164 -18.18 0.35 24.53
C THR A 164 -19.47 0.83 25.15
N PRO A 165 -20.37 -0.09 25.58
CA PRO A 165 -21.68 0.35 26.08
C PRO A 165 -21.38 1.35 27.15
N THR A 166 -21.80 2.61 26.93
CA THR A 166 -21.63 3.70 27.89
C THR A 166 -22.23 3.17 29.16
N SER A 167 -21.39 2.73 30.10
CA SER A 167 -21.87 2.28 31.38
C SER A 167 -22.50 3.50 32.00
N GLU A 168 -23.83 3.53 32.07
CA GLU A 168 -24.53 4.46 32.96
C GLU A 168 -23.89 4.26 34.33
N ILE A 169 -23.08 5.25 34.74
CA ILE A 169 -22.35 5.20 36.00
C ILE A 169 -23.38 4.93 37.11
N GLY A 170 -23.36 3.72 37.65
CA GLY A 170 -24.22 3.30 38.78
C GLY A 170 -25.26 2.22 38.47
N LYS A 171 -25.54 1.85 37.24
CA LYS A 171 -26.50 0.78 36.95
C LYS A 171 -25.82 -0.53 36.61
N LEU A 172 -25.99 -1.53 37.44
CA LEU A 172 -25.46 -2.87 37.20
C LEU A 172 -26.18 -3.49 36.00
N ILE A 173 -25.47 -3.70 34.88
CA ILE A 173 -26.03 -4.36 33.70
C ILE A 173 -25.60 -5.82 33.73
N ILE A 174 -26.59 -6.70 33.86
CA ILE A 174 -26.40 -8.14 33.99
C ILE A 174 -26.99 -8.82 32.76
N TYR A 175 -26.24 -9.74 32.17
CA TYR A 175 -26.66 -10.58 31.05
C TYR A 175 -26.58 -12.07 31.45
N ASP A 176 -27.52 -12.87 30.96
CA ASP A 176 -27.43 -14.32 31.01
C ASP A 176 -26.42 -14.83 29.92
N LEU A 177 -26.16 -16.14 29.93
CA LEU A 177 -25.23 -16.75 28.97
C LEU A 177 -25.75 -16.75 27.52
N SER A 178 -27.02 -16.46 27.30
CA SER A 178 -27.62 -16.25 25.95
C SER A 178 -27.54 -14.81 25.47
N GLY A 179 -26.91 -13.91 26.25
CA GLY A 179 -26.76 -12.49 25.93
C GLY A 179 -27.99 -11.64 26.20
N ARG A 180 -29.00 -12.17 26.92
CA ARG A 180 -30.21 -11.46 27.25
C ARG A 180 -30.02 -10.72 28.57
N ARG A 181 -30.43 -9.45 28.62
CA ARG A 181 -30.37 -8.63 29.83
C ARG A 181 -31.30 -9.19 30.91
N VAL A 182 -30.79 -9.29 32.12
CA VAL A 182 -31.51 -9.83 33.30
C VAL A 182 -31.51 -8.79 34.41
N GLU A 183 -32.68 -8.43 34.90
CA GLU A 183 -32.82 -7.48 36.03
C GLU A 183 -32.64 -8.11 37.38
N ASN A 184 -33.04 -9.38 37.51
CA ASN A 184 -32.91 -10.18 38.74
C ASN A 184 -32.16 -11.48 38.42
N PRO A 185 -30.83 -11.53 38.65
CA PRO A 185 -30.04 -12.74 38.36
C PRO A 185 -30.47 -13.89 39.26
N THR A 186 -30.71 -15.02 38.63
CA THR A 186 -30.92 -16.30 39.36
C THR A 186 -29.56 -16.96 39.60
N LYS A 187 -29.50 -17.96 40.48
CA LYS A 187 -28.29 -18.72 40.73
C LYS A 187 -27.70 -19.27 39.43
N GLY A 188 -26.46 -18.92 39.15
CA GLY A 188 -25.76 -19.33 37.93
C GLY A 188 -24.73 -18.32 37.45
N LEU A 189 -24.09 -18.60 36.31
CA LEU A 189 -23.09 -17.74 35.69
C LEU A 189 -23.76 -16.65 34.85
N HIS A 190 -23.39 -15.39 35.09
CA HIS A 190 -23.87 -14.20 34.37
C HIS A 190 -22.70 -13.33 33.95
N VAL A 191 -22.94 -12.41 33.04
CA VAL A 191 -21.97 -11.38 32.64
C VAL A 191 -22.42 -10.06 33.25
N VAL A 192 -21.60 -9.49 34.12
CA VAL A 192 -21.88 -8.23 34.83
C VAL A 192 -20.81 -7.21 34.40
N ASN A 193 -21.22 -6.13 33.71
CA ASN A 193 -20.30 -5.10 33.20
C ASN A 193 -19.10 -5.73 32.46
N GLY A 194 -19.35 -6.71 31.59
CA GLY A 194 -18.32 -7.38 30.78
C GLY A 194 -17.51 -8.47 31.52
N LYS A 195 -17.75 -8.72 32.82
CA LYS A 195 -17.05 -9.76 33.63
C LYS A 195 -17.98 -10.92 33.95
N LYS A 196 -17.46 -12.15 33.91
CA LYS A 196 -18.20 -13.34 34.34
C LYS A 196 -18.30 -13.36 35.86
N VAL A 197 -19.53 -13.46 36.38
CA VAL A 197 -19.84 -13.49 37.82
C VAL A 197 -20.78 -14.65 38.09
N LEU A 198 -20.54 -15.39 39.15
CA LEU A 198 -21.43 -16.47 39.63
C LEU A 198 -22.31 -15.88 40.73
N PHE A 199 -23.63 -15.99 40.57
CA PHE A 199 -24.63 -15.62 41.58
C PHE A 199 -25.12 -16.85 42.31
#